data_f9e28e89fbb2a548f59b7e71aa0c221c
#
_entry.id   f9e28e89fbb2a548f59b7e71aa0c221c
#
_cell.length_a   1.000
_cell.length_b   1.000
_cell.length_c   1.000
_cell.angle_alpha   90.00
_cell.angle_beta   90.00
_cell.angle_gamma   90.00
#
_symmetry.space_group_name_H-M   'P 1'
#
loop_
_entity.id
_entity.type
_entity.pdbx_description
1 polymer ?
#
loop_
_entity_poly.entity_id
_entity_poly.type
_entity_poly.pdbx_seq_one_letter_code
_entity_poly.pdbx_strand_id
1 'polypeptide(L)'
;MARNKYPEVTVEKILEVSQRLFIEKGYDNTTIQDIVNELGGLTKGAIYHHFKSKEEIIDALGEKLFFDNNPFVTVQKQKNLNGLQKMREVIKLNHIDIDRTELGKQSIPLLKNPRLLAELADTNRKLIAPLWLQLIQEGIADGSIKTCLL
;
A
#
# COMPACT_ATOMS: atom_id res chain seq x y z
N MET A 1 -34.79 -4.37 2.85
CA MET A 1 -33.44 -4.19 2.27
C MET A 1 -32.48 -5.12 3.00
N ALA A 2 -31.90 -6.07 2.32
CA ALA A 2 -30.91 -6.97 2.94
C ALA A 2 -29.66 -6.18 3.28
N ARG A 3 -29.38 -6.00 4.56
CA ARG A 3 -28.16 -5.41 5.10
C ARG A 3 -26.99 -6.31 4.66
N ASN A 4 -25.99 -5.76 3.97
CA ASN A 4 -24.85 -6.54 3.52
C ASN A 4 -24.21 -7.25 4.72
N LYS A 5 -24.23 -8.59 4.70
CA LYS A 5 -23.83 -9.42 5.83
C LYS A 5 -22.32 -9.45 6.02
N TYR A 6 -21.55 -8.96 5.02
CA TYR A 6 -20.07 -8.98 5.01
C TYR A 6 -19.54 -7.72 4.32
N PRO A 7 -19.52 -6.56 4.99
CA PRO A 7 -19.04 -5.31 4.41
C PRO A 7 -17.54 -5.38 4.02
N GLU A 8 -16.71 -6.13 4.76
CA GLU A 8 -15.29 -6.32 4.47
C GLU A 8 -15.07 -7.04 3.13
N VAL A 9 -15.87 -8.08 2.84
CA VAL A 9 -15.79 -8.80 1.56
C VAL A 9 -16.12 -7.89 0.39
N THR A 10 -17.01 -6.92 0.60
CA THR A 10 -17.38 -5.94 -0.44
C THR A 10 -16.24 -4.96 -0.70
N VAL A 11 -15.60 -4.43 0.34
CA VAL A 11 -14.43 -3.54 0.22
C VAL A 11 -13.30 -4.25 -0.51
N GLU A 12 -12.98 -5.47 -0.10
CA GLU A 12 -11.92 -6.26 -0.71
C GLU A 12 -12.13 -6.50 -2.20
N LYS A 13 -13.36 -6.87 -2.61
CA LYS A 13 -13.72 -7.02 -4.02
C LYS A 13 -13.64 -5.71 -4.81
N ILE A 14 -14.07 -4.59 -4.21
CA ILE A 14 -13.94 -3.27 -4.86
C ILE A 14 -12.47 -2.96 -5.11
N LEU A 15 -11.60 -3.15 -4.13
CA LEU A 15 -10.17 -2.90 -4.26
C LEU A 15 -9.53 -3.80 -5.31
N GLU A 16 -9.84 -5.08 -5.31
CA GLU A 16 -9.29 -6.08 -6.25
C GLU A 16 -9.65 -5.75 -7.71
N VAL A 17 -10.93 -5.48 -7.98
CA VAL A 17 -11.42 -5.09 -9.32
C VAL A 17 -10.84 -3.74 -9.75
N SER A 18 -10.81 -2.76 -8.84
CA SER A 18 -10.26 -1.44 -9.13
C SER A 18 -8.79 -1.51 -9.48
N GLN A 19 -8.00 -2.27 -8.74
CA GLN A 19 -6.57 -2.47 -9.00
C GLN A 19 -6.35 -3.07 -10.40
N ARG A 20 -7.09 -4.11 -10.75
CA ARG A 20 -7.00 -4.73 -12.08
C ARG A 20 -7.33 -3.72 -13.18
N LEU A 21 -8.44 -2.98 -13.05
CA LEU A 21 -8.83 -1.99 -14.04
C LEU A 21 -7.84 -0.82 -14.15
N PHE A 22 -7.27 -0.35 -13.05
CA PHE A 22 -6.25 0.71 -13.05
C PHE A 22 -4.98 0.25 -13.78
N ILE A 23 -4.61 -1.01 -13.69
CA ILE A 23 -3.47 -1.60 -14.39
C ILE A 23 -3.79 -1.78 -15.88
N GLU A 24 -4.95 -2.34 -16.22
CA GLU A 24 -5.34 -2.68 -17.59
C GLU A 24 -5.68 -1.46 -18.44
N LYS A 25 -6.48 -0.53 -17.91
CA LYS A 25 -7.00 0.65 -18.62
C LYS A 25 -6.23 1.94 -18.28
N GLY A 26 -5.47 1.95 -17.20
CA GLY A 26 -4.91 3.15 -16.58
C GLY A 26 -5.87 3.82 -15.60
N TYR A 27 -5.30 4.49 -14.58
CA TYR A 27 -6.09 5.16 -13.55
C TYR A 27 -7.03 6.22 -14.12
N ASP A 28 -6.54 7.10 -15.00
CA ASP A 28 -7.32 8.22 -15.54
C ASP A 28 -8.49 7.74 -16.41
N ASN A 29 -8.31 6.63 -17.14
CA ASN A 29 -9.30 6.05 -18.04
C ASN A 29 -10.30 5.11 -17.35
N THR A 30 -10.12 4.81 -16.06
CA THR A 30 -11.03 3.97 -15.29
C THR A 30 -12.04 4.83 -14.55
N THR A 31 -13.32 4.52 -14.71
CA THR A 31 -14.42 5.20 -14.03
C THR A 31 -15.01 4.33 -12.92
N ILE A 32 -15.70 4.95 -11.96
CA ILE A 32 -16.48 4.20 -10.96
C ILE A 32 -17.52 3.29 -11.63
N GLN A 33 -18.06 3.71 -12.79
CA GLN A 33 -19.01 2.88 -13.54
C GLN A 33 -18.36 1.62 -14.12
N ASP A 34 -17.11 1.70 -14.56
CA ASP A 34 -16.35 0.51 -15.00
C ASP A 34 -16.21 -0.50 -13.86
N ILE A 35 -15.88 -0.02 -12.66
CA ILE A 35 -15.74 -0.85 -11.46
C ILE A 35 -17.09 -1.50 -11.12
N VAL A 36 -18.20 -0.74 -11.14
CA VAL A 36 -19.56 -1.27 -10.93
C VAL A 36 -19.91 -2.39 -11.91
N ASN A 37 -19.62 -2.18 -13.19
CA ASN A 37 -19.94 -3.14 -14.25
C ASN A 37 -19.18 -4.47 -14.05
N GLU A 38 -17.94 -4.41 -13.63
CA GLU A 38 -17.09 -5.59 -13.38
C GLU A 38 -17.49 -6.34 -12.09
N LEU A 39 -18.03 -5.63 -11.12
CA LEU A 39 -18.42 -6.22 -9.83
C LEU A 39 -19.71 -7.07 -9.90
N GLY A 40 -20.46 -6.99 -10.99
CA GLY A 40 -21.63 -7.81 -11.28
C GLY A 40 -22.57 -7.99 -10.09
N GLY A 41 -23.46 -7.01 -9.86
CA GLY A 41 -24.47 -7.07 -8.77
C GLY A 41 -24.28 -6.04 -7.66
N LEU A 42 -23.21 -5.26 -7.67
CA LEU A 42 -23.08 -4.06 -6.86
C LEU A 42 -23.59 -2.83 -7.61
N THR A 43 -24.23 -1.94 -6.88
CA THR A 43 -24.69 -0.66 -7.44
C THR A 43 -23.63 0.43 -7.23
N LYS A 44 -23.69 1.50 -8.05
CA LYS A 44 -22.86 2.68 -7.86
C LYS A 44 -22.97 3.26 -6.44
N GLY A 45 -24.20 3.26 -5.87
CA GLY A 45 -24.43 3.68 -4.50
C GLY A 45 -23.74 2.80 -3.45
N ALA A 46 -23.59 1.50 -3.71
CA ALA A 46 -22.86 0.60 -2.82
C ALA A 46 -21.35 0.93 -2.79
N ILE A 47 -20.75 1.30 -3.92
CA ILE A 47 -19.35 1.76 -3.94
C ILE A 47 -19.22 3.08 -3.19
N TYR A 48 -20.08 4.07 -3.44
CA TYR A 48 -20.04 5.36 -2.76
C TYR A 48 -20.33 5.30 -1.26
N HIS A 49 -20.91 4.20 -0.78
CA HIS A 49 -21.03 3.94 0.65
C HIS A 49 -19.67 3.66 1.30
N HIS A 50 -18.74 3.04 0.58
CA HIS A 50 -17.40 2.68 1.07
C HIS A 50 -16.34 3.71 0.67
N PHE A 51 -16.40 4.23 -0.55
CA PHE A 51 -15.42 5.14 -1.13
C PHE A 51 -16.11 6.32 -1.80
N LYS A 52 -15.84 7.53 -1.36
CA LYS A 52 -16.45 8.75 -1.90
C LYS A 52 -15.93 9.13 -3.28
N SER A 53 -14.74 8.66 -3.62
CA SER A 53 -14.07 8.98 -4.88
C SER A 53 -13.14 7.86 -5.34
N LYS A 54 -12.68 7.95 -6.58
CA LYS A 54 -11.68 7.05 -7.15
C LYS A 54 -10.32 7.20 -6.43
N GLU A 55 -10.05 8.38 -5.92
CA GLU A 55 -8.87 8.72 -5.12
C GLU A 55 -8.85 7.94 -3.80
N GLU A 56 -9.97 7.88 -3.09
CA GLU A 56 -10.06 7.07 -1.85
C GLU A 56 -9.84 5.57 -2.12
N ILE A 57 -10.21 5.08 -3.30
CA ILE A 57 -9.94 3.69 -3.69
C ILE A 57 -8.44 3.46 -3.90
N ILE A 58 -7.74 4.38 -4.58
CA ILE A 58 -6.30 4.21 -4.81
C ILE A 58 -5.49 4.37 -3.51
N ASP A 59 -5.91 5.26 -2.62
CA ASP A 59 -5.32 5.40 -1.28
C ASP A 59 -5.47 4.11 -0.47
N ALA A 60 -6.68 3.56 -0.44
CA ALA A 60 -6.95 2.29 0.25
C ALA A 60 -6.19 1.11 -0.36
N LEU A 61 -5.96 1.11 -1.68
CA LEU A 61 -5.10 0.12 -2.34
C LEU A 61 -3.64 0.27 -1.90
N GLY A 62 -3.13 1.49 -1.82
CA GLY A 62 -1.78 1.78 -1.32
C GLY A 62 -1.60 1.32 0.12
N GLU A 63 -2.55 1.63 0.99
CA GLU A 63 -2.56 1.17 2.38
C GLU A 63 -2.61 -0.36 2.48
N LYS A 64 -3.50 -1.01 1.73
CA LYS A 64 -3.60 -2.48 1.71
C LYS A 64 -2.29 -3.13 1.30
N LEU A 65 -1.69 -2.70 0.20
CA LEU A 65 -0.40 -3.22 -0.27
C LEU A 65 0.71 -3.04 0.76
N PHE A 66 0.68 -1.93 1.50
CA PHE A 66 1.62 -1.66 2.58
C PHE A 66 1.41 -2.59 3.79
N PHE A 67 0.15 -2.82 4.21
CA PHE A 67 -0.13 -3.60 5.40
C PHE A 67 -0.05 -5.11 5.18
N ASP A 68 -0.45 -5.60 4.01
CA ASP A 68 -0.47 -7.05 3.70
C ASP A 68 0.94 -7.68 3.73
N ASN A 69 1.98 -6.90 3.38
CA ASN A 69 3.38 -7.38 3.33
C ASN A 69 4.35 -6.39 3.99
N ASN A 70 3.99 -5.84 5.16
CA ASN A 70 4.80 -4.83 5.81
C ASN A 70 6.13 -5.41 6.36
N PRO A 71 7.29 -5.17 5.71
CA PRO A 71 8.56 -5.69 6.13
C PRO A 71 9.01 -5.14 7.49
N PHE A 72 8.56 -3.96 7.88
CA PHE A 72 8.87 -3.39 9.20
C PHE A 72 8.25 -4.20 10.32
N VAL A 73 7.01 -4.68 10.16
CA VAL A 73 6.36 -5.56 11.13
C VAL A 73 7.10 -6.89 11.23
N THR A 74 7.56 -7.40 10.10
CA THR A 74 8.32 -8.67 10.06
C THR A 74 9.64 -8.55 10.82
N VAL A 75 10.42 -7.49 10.59
CA VAL A 75 11.72 -7.33 11.27
C VAL A 75 11.57 -6.98 12.74
N GLN A 76 10.50 -6.33 13.17
CA GLN A 76 10.26 -6.03 14.58
C GLN A 76 10.03 -7.29 15.43
N LYS A 77 9.54 -8.37 14.83
CA LYS A 77 9.41 -9.68 15.51
C LYS A 77 10.76 -10.39 15.71
N GLN A 78 11.80 -9.99 15.00
CA GLN A 78 13.14 -10.60 15.05
C GLN A 78 13.98 -9.94 16.14
N LYS A 79 13.84 -10.43 17.38
CA LYS A 79 14.51 -9.88 18.57
C LYS A 79 16.05 -10.02 18.57
N ASN A 80 16.57 -10.86 17.72
CA ASN A 80 18.02 -11.12 17.58
C ASN A 80 18.74 -10.14 16.65
N LEU A 81 18.02 -9.23 16.00
CA LEU A 81 18.60 -8.24 15.09
C LEU A 81 18.75 -6.89 15.79
N ASN A 82 19.90 -6.24 15.62
CA ASN A 82 20.10 -4.83 15.96
C ASN A 82 19.45 -3.90 14.94
N GLY A 83 19.36 -2.59 15.25
CA GLY A 83 18.66 -1.63 14.40
C GLY A 83 19.20 -1.58 12.97
N LEU A 84 20.52 -1.60 12.78
CA LEU A 84 21.12 -1.62 11.44
C LEU A 84 20.81 -2.90 10.66
N GLN A 85 20.80 -4.04 11.35
CA GLN A 85 20.44 -5.32 10.73
C GLN A 85 18.97 -5.37 10.32
N LYS A 86 18.07 -4.85 11.15
CA LYS A 86 16.64 -4.69 10.82
C LYS A 86 16.45 -3.82 9.59
N MET A 87 17.14 -2.68 9.49
CA MET A 87 17.10 -1.81 8.31
C MET A 87 17.53 -2.54 7.03
N ARG A 88 18.63 -3.30 7.10
CA ARG A 88 19.10 -4.11 5.95
C ARG A 88 18.09 -5.15 5.55
N GLU A 89 17.44 -5.79 6.51
CA GLU A 89 16.43 -6.81 6.25
C GLU A 89 15.16 -6.23 5.62
N VAL A 90 14.70 -5.05 6.07
CA VAL A 90 13.61 -4.30 5.42
C VAL A 90 13.91 -4.04 3.95
N ILE A 91 15.12 -3.58 3.62
CA ILE A 91 15.53 -3.32 2.23
C ILE A 91 15.50 -4.59 1.40
N LYS A 92 16.01 -5.70 1.93
CA LYS A 92 16.00 -7.00 1.23
C LYS A 92 14.57 -7.49 0.97
N LEU A 93 13.70 -7.44 1.99
CA LEU A 93 12.32 -7.87 1.87
C LEU A 93 11.57 -7.05 0.81
N ASN A 94 11.74 -5.73 0.82
CA ASN A 94 11.15 -4.86 -0.21
C ASN A 94 11.66 -5.18 -1.63
N HIS A 95 12.94 -5.47 -1.79
CA HIS A 95 13.51 -5.82 -3.10
C HIS A 95 12.96 -7.14 -3.63
N ILE A 96 12.84 -8.13 -2.74
CA ILE A 96 12.31 -9.46 -3.08
C ILE A 96 10.85 -9.37 -3.53
N ASP A 97 10.05 -8.54 -2.85
CA ASP A 97 8.62 -8.40 -3.17
C ASP A 97 8.37 -7.66 -4.49
N ILE A 98 9.12 -6.62 -4.79
CA ILE A 98 8.98 -5.89 -6.07
C ILE A 98 9.35 -6.77 -7.26
N ASP A 99 10.41 -7.55 -7.14
CA ASP A 99 10.88 -8.42 -8.23
C ASP A 99 10.02 -9.68 -8.40
N ARG A 100 9.39 -10.17 -7.34
CA ARG A 100 8.63 -11.42 -7.35
C ARG A 100 7.14 -11.24 -7.63
N THR A 101 6.56 -10.09 -7.31
CA THR A 101 5.15 -9.88 -7.58
C THR A 101 4.95 -9.31 -8.98
N GLU A 102 4.30 -10.08 -9.83
CA GLU A 102 3.81 -9.61 -11.14
C GLU A 102 3.03 -8.29 -10.99
N LEU A 103 2.33 -8.15 -9.85
CA LEU A 103 1.60 -6.96 -9.44
C LEU A 103 2.50 -5.74 -9.23
N GLY A 104 3.68 -5.91 -8.62
CA GLY A 104 4.66 -4.82 -8.44
C GLY A 104 5.14 -4.28 -9.78
N LYS A 105 5.47 -5.18 -10.74
CA LYS A 105 5.90 -4.80 -12.09
C LYS A 105 4.78 -4.10 -12.86
N GLN A 106 3.56 -4.59 -12.76
CA GLN A 106 2.38 -4.02 -13.42
C GLN A 106 1.98 -2.66 -12.83
N SER A 107 2.34 -2.36 -11.59
CA SER A 107 2.08 -1.07 -10.96
C SER A 107 3.05 0.04 -11.37
N ILE A 108 4.22 -0.29 -11.95
CA ILE A 108 5.20 0.72 -12.39
C ILE A 108 4.60 1.77 -13.36
N PRO A 109 3.75 1.42 -14.34
CA PRO A 109 3.12 2.40 -15.21
C PRO A 109 2.25 3.43 -14.46
N LEU A 110 1.67 3.05 -13.31
CA LEU A 110 0.86 3.97 -12.49
C LEU A 110 1.70 5.11 -11.91
N LEU A 111 2.99 4.86 -11.64
CA LEU A 111 3.93 5.89 -11.15
C LEU A 111 4.24 6.99 -12.17
N LYS A 112 3.89 6.80 -13.45
CA LYS A 112 3.97 7.84 -14.47
C LYS A 112 2.88 8.89 -14.36
N ASN A 113 1.81 8.61 -13.61
CA ASN A 113 0.77 9.57 -13.33
C ASN A 113 1.23 10.49 -12.18
N PRO A 114 1.38 11.82 -12.40
CA PRO A 114 1.91 12.74 -11.40
C PRO A 114 1.07 12.79 -10.13
N ARG A 115 -0.24 12.58 -10.25
CA ARG A 115 -1.17 12.57 -9.11
C ARG A 115 -0.93 11.36 -8.22
N LEU A 116 -0.86 10.16 -8.81
CA LEU A 116 -0.58 8.94 -8.07
C LEU A 116 0.81 8.97 -7.43
N LEU A 117 1.77 9.58 -8.11
CA LEU A 117 3.12 9.77 -7.55
C LEU A 117 3.09 10.70 -6.33
N ALA A 118 2.31 11.78 -6.37
CA ALA A 118 2.15 12.70 -5.24
C ALA A 118 1.48 12.00 -4.03
N GLU A 119 0.43 11.20 -4.26
CA GLU A 119 -0.24 10.42 -3.23
C GLU A 119 0.70 9.37 -2.62
N LEU A 120 1.48 8.67 -3.44
CA LEU A 120 2.50 7.74 -2.98
C LEU A 120 3.57 8.44 -2.11
N ALA A 121 4.02 9.63 -2.51
CA ALA A 121 4.98 10.41 -1.72
C ALA A 121 4.39 10.83 -0.36
N ASP A 122 3.12 11.20 -0.32
CA ASP A 122 2.43 11.57 0.93
C ASP A 122 2.24 10.36 1.85
N THR A 123 1.86 9.22 1.30
CA THR A 123 1.78 7.93 2.03
C THR A 123 3.14 7.52 2.59
N ASN A 124 4.20 7.61 1.79
CA ASN A 124 5.57 7.34 2.26
C ASN A 124 5.96 8.26 3.43
N ARG A 125 5.66 9.54 3.33
CA ARG A 125 5.96 10.51 4.39
C ARG A 125 5.18 10.23 5.67
N LYS A 126 3.91 9.86 5.56
CA LYS A 126 3.02 9.66 6.71
C LYS A 126 3.20 8.29 7.39
N LEU A 127 3.40 7.24 6.60
CA LEU A 127 3.42 5.87 7.11
C LEU A 127 4.82 5.26 7.15
N ILE A 128 5.62 5.44 6.12
CA ILE A 128 6.89 4.72 5.98
C ILE A 128 8.04 5.45 6.67
N ALA A 129 8.13 6.78 6.51
CA ALA A 129 9.20 7.56 7.12
C ALA A 129 9.26 7.43 8.66
N PRO A 130 8.15 7.42 9.41
CA PRO A 130 8.17 7.17 10.85
C PRO A 130 8.72 5.79 11.22
N LEU A 131 8.47 4.77 10.42
CA LEU A 131 8.98 3.41 10.66
C LEU A 131 10.48 3.31 10.45
N TRP A 132 11.01 3.99 9.41
CA TRP A 132 12.45 4.12 9.21
C TRP A 132 13.10 4.89 10.38
N LEU A 133 12.49 5.99 10.82
CA LEU A 133 12.99 6.76 11.95
C LEU A 133 13.07 5.91 13.22
N GLN A 134 12.08 5.08 13.48
CA GLN A 134 12.10 4.14 14.61
C GLN A 134 13.29 3.19 14.53
N LEU A 135 13.55 2.56 13.37
CA LEU A 135 14.69 1.66 13.21
C LEU A 135 16.04 2.37 13.36
N ILE A 136 16.14 3.62 12.89
CA ILE A 136 17.32 4.45 13.08
C ILE A 136 17.54 4.73 14.57
N GLN A 137 16.50 5.09 15.31
CA GLN A 137 16.56 5.34 16.75
C GLN A 137 16.96 4.08 17.54
N GLU A 138 16.40 2.91 17.17
CA GLU A 138 16.82 1.63 17.72
C GLU A 138 18.31 1.37 17.47
N GLY A 139 18.81 1.62 16.24
CA GLY A 139 20.20 1.42 15.89
C GLY A 139 21.15 2.38 16.58
N ILE A 140 20.71 3.62 16.87
CA ILE A 140 21.47 4.56 17.68
C ILE A 140 21.54 4.06 19.14
N ALA A 141 20.41 3.62 19.69
CA ALA A 141 20.31 3.16 21.06
C ALA A 141 21.14 1.88 21.31
N ASP A 142 21.18 0.95 20.36
CA ASP A 142 21.97 -0.29 20.46
C ASP A 142 23.43 -0.15 19.99
N GLY A 143 23.81 1.03 19.51
CA GLY A 143 25.17 1.35 19.06
C GLY A 143 25.54 0.80 17.66
N SER A 144 24.61 0.20 16.94
CA SER A 144 24.83 -0.31 15.58
C SER A 144 24.89 0.81 14.53
N ILE A 145 24.29 1.96 14.84
CA ILE A 145 24.36 3.19 14.02
C ILE A 145 25.07 4.27 14.83
N LYS A 146 26.18 4.76 14.29
CA LYS A 146 26.90 5.90 14.86
C LYS A 146 26.46 7.17 14.14
N THR A 147 25.91 8.13 14.89
CA THR A 147 25.60 9.45 14.37
C THR A 147 26.67 10.43 14.86
N CYS A 148 27.26 11.15 13.92
CA CYS A 148 27.99 12.37 14.25
C CYS A 148 27.01 13.53 14.30
N LEU A 149 26.17 13.57 15.33
CA LEU A 149 25.44 14.79 15.65
C LEU A 149 26.44 15.69 16.41
N LEU A 150 26.95 16.68 15.68
CA LEU A 150 27.62 17.88 16.25
C LEU A 150 26.54 18.75 16.88
#